data_f6cffe4592f9b8b7068f70f243713e4f
#
_entry.id   f6cffe4592f9b8b7068f70f243713e4f
#
_cell.length_a   1.000
_cell.length_b   1.000
_cell.length_c   1.000
_cell.angle_alpha   90.00
_cell.angle_beta   90.00
_cell.angle_gamma   90.00
#
_symmetry.space_group_name_H-M   'P 1'
#
loop_
_entity.id
_entity.type
_entity.pdbx_description
1 polymer ?
#
loop_
_entity_poly.entity_id
_entity_poly.type
_entity_poly.pdbx_seq_one_letter_code
_entity_poly.pdbx_strand_id
1 'polypeptide(L)'
;MSTHTQSITGRHWKTGDWISIEFNQKKILSISSAAHGSMNAPWLAPSLLDLQVNGYGGVDFQKKSLSEASLMKAVEALNRDGCPRFFLTLTSSGWPSILSKIKRIKVWRDNNPTLRKCIAGWHVEGPFLSKEPGYCGAHDSSVMEDPNPEKIQALGEIIQTDPTLLTLAPERPGSMESILHASQLGMRVSVGHTNADTACLSAAESAGATGFTHLGNACPQKLDRHDNLIFRVLDCGSWMTGIIPDGVHVSPALFRILHKLIPLNQIYYTTDAMSAAGATPGRYTIGNIEV
;
A
#
# COMPACT_ATOMS: atom_id res chain seq x y z
N MET A 1 33.22 -13.24 -14.05
CA MET A 1 32.32 -12.10 -14.26
C MET A 1 32.92 -10.93 -13.52
N SER A 2 33.37 -9.90 -14.24
CA SER A 2 34.03 -8.71 -13.68
C SER A 2 33.03 -7.95 -12.78
N THR A 3 33.29 -7.89 -11.49
CA THR A 3 32.52 -7.11 -10.54
C THR A 3 33.04 -5.67 -10.60
N HIS A 4 32.63 -4.91 -11.62
CA HIS A 4 32.96 -3.49 -11.64
C HIS A 4 32.35 -2.81 -10.42
N THR A 5 33.21 -2.25 -9.56
CA THR A 5 32.81 -1.38 -8.47
C THR A 5 32.45 -0.01 -9.06
N GLN A 6 31.31 0.50 -8.68
CA GLN A 6 30.82 1.83 -9.02
C GLN A 6 30.78 2.67 -7.76
N SER A 7 30.84 3.98 -7.88
CA SER A 7 30.66 4.89 -6.75
C SER A 7 29.70 6.02 -7.11
N ILE A 8 28.96 6.48 -6.11
CA ILE A 8 28.10 7.66 -6.20
C ILE A 8 28.32 8.53 -4.97
N THR A 9 28.46 9.83 -5.19
CA THR A 9 28.60 10.83 -4.11
C THR A 9 27.36 11.73 -4.10
N GLY A 10 26.81 11.95 -2.90
CA GLY A 10 25.61 12.77 -2.74
C GLY A 10 25.36 13.12 -1.27
N ARG A 11 24.21 13.75 -1.01
CA ARG A 11 23.80 14.11 0.34
C ARG A 11 22.99 12.98 0.99
N HIS A 12 23.37 12.59 2.18
CA HIS A 12 22.59 11.63 2.96
C HIS A 12 21.21 12.21 3.32
N TRP A 13 20.14 11.53 2.97
CA TRP A 13 18.77 12.04 3.03
C TRP A 13 18.32 12.52 4.41
N LYS A 14 18.86 11.91 5.49
CA LYS A 14 18.45 12.19 6.86
C LYS A 14 19.30 13.27 7.53
N THR A 15 20.60 13.27 7.30
CA THR A 15 21.54 14.17 8.00
C THR A 15 21.98 15.35 7.14
N GLY A 16 21.86 15.27 5.82
CA GLY A 16 22.37 16.27 4.89
C GLY A 16 23.88 16.18 4.66
N ASP A 17 24.57 15.26 5.34
CA ASP A 17 26.03 15.09 5.21
C ASP A 17 26.41 14.59 3.83
N TRP A 18 27.61 14.96 3.38
CA TRP A 18 28.18 14.42 2.16
C TRP A 18 28.69 13.01 2.40
N ILE A 19 28.20 12.05 1.60
CA ILE A 19 28.62 10.66 1.64
C ILE A 19 28.97 10.15 0.25
N SER A 20 29.90 9.19 0.18
CA SER A 20 30.19 8.39 -0.99
C SER A 20 29.79 6.94 -0.73
N ILE A 21 29.06 6.34 -1.65
CA ILE A 21 28.66 4.94 -1.60
C ILE A 21 29.37 4.20 -2.72
N GLU A 22 30.14 3.18 -2.35
CA GLU A 22 30.70 2.21 -3.28
C GLU A 22 29.79 0.99 -3.35
N PHE A 23 29.50 0.53 -4.55
CA PHE A 23 28.58 -0.57 -4.76
C PHE A 23 28.91 -1.36 -6.02
N ASN A 24 28.38 -2.56 -6.10
CA ASN A 24 28.35 -3.36 -7.32
C ASN A 24 26.90 -3.81 -7.60
N GLN A 25 26.71 -4.61 -8.63
CA GLN A 25 25.37 -5.10 -9.01
C GLN A 25 24.64 -5.87 -7.90
N LYS A 26 25.30 -6.31 -6.85
CA LYS A 26 24.75 -7.19 -5.80
C LYS A 26 24.55 -6.49 -4.46
N LYS A 27 25.44 -5.55 -4.09
CA LYS A 27 25.43 -4.95 -2.75
C LYS A 27 26.20 -3.62 -2.68
N ILE A 28 25.88 -2.87 -1.64
CA ILE A 28 26.72 -1.77 -1.16
C ILE A 28 27.97 -2.37 -0.53
N LEU A 29 29.14 -1.87 -0.94
CA LEU A 29 30.44 -2.33 -0.47
C LEU A 29 30.95 -1.46 0.68
N SER A 30 30.81 -0.13 0.55
CA SER A 30 31.18 0.81 1.60
C SER A 30 30.30 2.07 1.56
N ILE A 31 30.19 2.73 2.69
CA ILE A 31 29.64 4.10 2.83
C ILE A 31 30.67 4.88 3.63
N SER A 32 31.16 5.97 3.08
CA SER A 32 32.16 6.84 3.70
C SER A 32 31.75 8.31 3.62
N SER A 33 32.32 9.13 4.51
CA SER A 33 32.18 10.58 4.41
C SER A 33 32.88 11.08 3.15
N ALA A 34 32.27 12.06 2.47
CA ALA A 34 32.87 12.77 1.35
C ALA A 34 33.08 14.24 1.73
N ALA A 35 34.14 14.85 1.19
CA ALA A 35 34.50 16.23 1.54
C ALA A 35 33.42 17.23 1.10
N HIS A 36 33.15 17.33 -0.16
CA HIS A 36 32.07 18.13 -0.77
C HIS A 36 31.76 17.58 -2.15
N GLY A 37 30.53 17.78 -2.61
CA GLY A 37 30.08 17.44 -3.96
C GLY A 37 29.57 18.66 -4.72
N SER A 38 29.09 18.45 -5.94
CA SER A 38 28.43 19.49 -6.74
C SER A 38 27.15 19.99 -6.02
N MET A 39 26.83 21.28 -6.18
CA MET A 39 25.56 21.83 -5.68
C MET A 39 24.32 21.07 -6.18
N ASN A 40 24.41 20.43 -7.34
CA ASN A 40 23.37 19.62 -7.96
C ASN A 40 23.49 18.12 -7.64
N ALA A 41 24.30 17.74 -6.65
CA ALA A 41 24.46 16.33 -6.30
C ALA A 41 23.15 15.73 -5.77
N PRO A 42 22.90 14.45 -6.06
CA PRO A 42 21.67 13.79 -5.65
C PRO A 42 21.59 13.61 -4.14
N TRP A 43 20.37 13.54 -3.62
CA TRP A 43 20.10 13.00 -2.30
C TRP A 43 20.16 11.48 -2.38
N LEU A 44 20.89 10.87 -1.45
CA LEU A 44 21.03 9.42 -1.35
C LEU A 44 20.17 8.92 -0.20
N ALA A 45 19.20 8.07 -0.54
CA ALA A 45 18.24 7.50 0.39
C ALA A 45 18.08 5.99 0.15
N PRO A 46 17.60 5.23 1.13
CA PRO A 46 17.06 3.88 0.86
C PRO A 46 15.99 3.92 -0.21
N SER A 47 15.92 2.88 -1.02
CA SER A 47 14.85 2.77 -2.03
C SER A 47 13.47 2.73 -1.37
N LEU A 48 12.48 3.32 -2.03
CA LEU A 48 11.11 3.32 -1.55
C LEU A 48 10.47 1.92 -1.64
N LEU A 49 9.56 1.68 -0.73
CA LEU A 49 8.61 0.57 -0.75
C LEU A 49 7.22 1.17 -0.58
N ASP A 50 6.37 1.00 -1.58
CA ASP A 50 4.98 1.45 -1.53
C ASP A 50 4.05 0.28 -1.19
N LEU A 51 3.23 0.42 -0.17
CA LEU A 51 2.36 -0.66 0.31
C LEU A 51 0.99 -0.69 -0.39
N GLN A 52 0.71 0.27 -1.29
CA GLN A 52 -0.58 0.33 -1.99
C GLN A 52 -0.43 0.93 -3.38
N VAL A 53 -0.39 0.06 -4.39
CA VAL A 53 -0.33 0.45 -5.81
C VAL A 53 -1.36 -0.38 -6.59
N ASN A 54 -2.39 0.29 -7.13
CA ASN A 54 -3.51 -0.34 -7.86
C ASN A 54 -3.26 -0.42 -9.36
N GLY A 55 -2.31 0.35 -9.86
CA GLY A 55 -1.92 0.47 -11.25
C GLY A 55 -0.89 1.57 -11.42
N TYR A 56 -0.22 1.62 -12.58
CA TYR A 56 0.79 2.64 -12.88
C TYR A 56 1.11 2.71 -14.37
N GLY A 57 1.47 3.90 -14.88
CA GLY A 57 1.96 4.06 -16.25
C GLY A 57 0.97 3.63 -17.33
N GLY A 58 -0.31 3.84 -17.12
CA GLY A 58 -1.39 3.43 -18.02
C GLY A 58 -1.89 1.98 -17.80
N VAL A 59 -1.36 1.28 -16.82
CA VAL A 59 -1.69 -0.13 -16.56
C VAL A 59 -2.51 -0.28 -15.30
N ASP A 60 -3.73 -0.78 -15.42
CA ASP A 60 -4.64 -1.07 -14.33
C ASP A 60 -4.53 -2.55 -13.92
N PHE A 61 -4.13 -2.81 -12.67
CA PHE A 61 -3.95 -4.17 -12.15
C PHE A 61 -5.28 -4.91 -11.92
N GLN A 62 -6.40 -4.16 -11.91
CA GLN A 62 -7.74 -4.73 -11.69
C GLN A 62 -8.28 -5.45 -12.94
N LYS A 63 -7.77 -5.15 -14.13
CA LYS A 63 -8.32 -5.65 -15.39
C LYS A 63 -8.13 -7.14 -15.58
N LYS A 64 -9.19 -7.82 -16.02
CA LYS A 64 -9.11 -9.24 -16.43
C LYS A 64 -8.12 -9.45 -17.59
N SER A 65 -8.00 -8.46 -18.46
CA SER A 65 -7.09 -8.44 -19.61
C SER A 65 -5.64 -8.10 -19.27
N LEU A 66 -5.29 -7.88 -17.99
CA LEU A 66 -3.91 -7.66 -17.58
C LEU A 66 -3.03 -8.82 -18.06
N SER A 67 -1.96 -8.49 -18.76
CA SER A 67 -0.92 -9.44 -19.21
C SER A 67 0.38 -9.25 -18.44
N GLU A 68 1.24 -10.26 -18.44
CA GLU A 68 2.58 -10.15 -17.85
C GLU A 68 3.38 -9.02 -18.50
N ALA A 69 3.30 -8.86 -19.83
CA ALA A 69 3.97 -7.78 -20.55
C ALA A 69 3.48 -6.38 -20.13
N SER A 70 2.17 -6.22 -19.87
CA SER A 70 1.62 -4.96 -19.35
C SER A 70 2.09 -4.71 -17.93
N LEU A 71 2.10 -5.73 -17.08
CA LEU A 71 2.59 -5.63 -15.71
C LEU A 71 4.08 -5.25 -15.68
N MET A 72 4.91 -5.80 -16.56
CA MET A 72 6.31 -5.42 -16.71
C MET A 72 6.47 -3.94 -17.04
N LYS A 73 5.66 -3.38 -17.94
CA LYS A 73 5.68 -1.94 -18.26
C LYS A 73 5.41 -1.08 -17.04
N ALA A 74 4.42 -1.44 -16.21
CA ALA A 74 4.13 -0.73 -14.98
C ALA A 74 5.28 -0.80 -13.97
N VAL A 75 5.90 -1.98 -13.83
CA VAL A 75 7.06 -2.20 -12.96
C VAL A 75 8.26 -1.37 -13.41
N GLU A 76 8.53 -1.31 -14.70
CA GLU A 76 9.61 -0.49 -15.27
C GLU A 76 9.37 1.01 -15.03
N ALA A 77 8.11 1.47 -15.18
CA ALA A 77 7.74 2.85 -14.91
C ALA A 77 7.90 3.19 -13.42
N LEU A 78 7.38 2.37 -12.51
CA LEU A 78 7.54 2.54 -11.06
C LEU A 78 9.03 2.59 -10.66
N ASN A 79 9.84 1.69 -11.22
CA ASN A 79 11.27 1.66 -10.93
C ASN A 79 11.99 2.92 -11.43
N ARG A 80 11.67 3.39 -12.63
CA ARG A 80 12.20 4.65 -13.19
C ARG A 80 11.85 5.84 -12.32
N ASP A 81 10.64 5.86 -11.77
CA ASP A 81 10.11 6.97 -10.97
C ASP A 81 10.46 6.84 -9.47
N GLY A 82 11.36 5.90 -9.11
CA GLY A 82 11.98 5.80 -7.77
C GLY A 82 11.29 4.85 -6.79
N CYS A 83 10.28 4.10 -7.25
CA CYS A 83 9.60 3.07 -6.44
C CYS A 83 9.90 1.66 -6.96
N PRO A 84 11.09 1.11 -6.66
CA PRO A 84 11.50 -0.21 -7.19
C PRO A 84 10.80 -1.38 -6.50
N ARG A 85 10.10 -1.16 -5.40
CA ARG A 85 9.38 -2.21 -4.66
C ARG A 85 8.01 -1.71 -4.23
N PHE A 86 7.01 -2.56 -4.42
CA PHE A 86 5.64 -2.21 -4.03
C PHE A 86 4.82 -3.46 -3.67
N PHE A 87 3.71 -3.25 -2.97
CA PHE A 87 2.65 -4.24 -2.81
C PHE A 87 1.65 -4.05 -3.94
N LEU A 88 1.48 -5.10 -4.74
CA LEU A 88 0.47 -5.11 -5.79
C LEU A 88 -0.90 -5.16 -5.14
N THR A 89 -1.69 -4.10 -5.38
CA THR A 89 -2.99 -3.93 -4.73
C THR A 89 -4.10 -4.37 -5.65
N LEU A 90 -4.99 -5.20 -5.10
CA LEU A 90 -6.26 -5.56 -5.73
C LEU A 90 -7.42 -4.99 -4.91
N THR A 91 -8.24 -4.19 -5.60
CA THR A 91 -9.42 -3.55 -5.02
C THR A 91 -10.66 -4.44 -5.10
N SER A 92 -11.74 -4.00 -4.49
CA SER A 92 -13.01 -4.73 -4.41
C SER A 92 -13.47 -5.28 -5.76
N SER A 93 -13.67 -6.55 -5.82
CA SER A 93 -14.38 -7.31 -6.85
C SER A 93 -14.87 -8.62 -6.23
N GLY A 94 -15.70 -9.39 -6.88
CA GLY A 94 -16.15 -10.67 -6.33
C GLY A 94 -14.96 -11.52 -5.87
N TRP A 95 -15.03 -12.10 -4.68
CA TRP A 95 -13.91 -12.79 -4.03
C TRP A 95 -13.19 -13.83 -4.92
N PRO A 96 -13.93 -14.70 -5.67
CA PRO A 96 -13.28 -15.63 -6.59
C PRO A 96 -12.44 -14.93 -7.68
N SER A 97 -12.84 -13.72 -8.10
CA SER A 97 -12.10 -12.94 -9.08
C SER A 97 -10.79 -12.42 -8.51
N ILE A 98 -10.78 -11.95 -7.26
CA ILE A 98 -9.56 -11.52 -6.56
C ILE A 98 -8.58 -12.69 -6.45
N LEU A 99 -9.03 -13.83 -5.94
CA LEU A 99 -8.21 -15.02 -5.80
C LEU A 99 -7.61 -15.48 -7.14
N SER A 100 -8.42 -15.46 -8.21
CA SER A 100 -7.96 -15.80 -9.55
C SER A 100 -6.89 -14.84 -10.07
N LYS A 101 -7.05 -13.52 -9.83
CA LYS A 101 -6.05 -12.51 -10.22
C LYS A 101 -4.74 -12.72 -9.47
N ILE A 102 -4.78 -12.90 -8.15
CA ILE A 102 -3.58 -13.15 -7.32
C ILE A 102 -2.86 -14.39 -7.84
N LYS A 103 -3.57 -15.51 -8.00
CA LYS A 103 -3.00 -16.77 -8.48
C LYS A 103 -2.29 -16.60 -9.82
N ARG A 104 -2.91 -15.91 -10.78
CA ARG A 104 -2.35 -15.63 -12.10
C ARG A 104 -1.10 -14.77 -12.02
N ILE A 105 -1.17 -13.64 -11.30
CA ILE A 105 -0.06 -12.69 -11.18
C ILE A 105 1.09 -13.34 -10.40
N LYS A 106 0.80 -14.14 -9.39
CA LYS A 106 1.80 -14.89 -8.62
C LYS A 106 2.60 -15.84 -9.51
N VAL A 107 1.95 -16.54 -10.44
CA VAL A 107 2.65 -17.38 -11.42
C VAL A 107 3.63 -16.56 -12.26
N TRP A 108 3.23 -15.39 -12.75
CA TRP A 108 4.15 -14.50 -13.48
C TRP A 108 5.30 -14.02 -12.60
N ARG A 109 4.97 -13.54 -11.39
CA ARG A 109 5.97 -13.06 -10.43
C ARG A 109 7.00 -14.12 -10.08
N ASP A 110 6.56 -15.33 -9.79
CA ASP A 110 7.46 -16.41 -9.36
C ASP A 110 8.37 -16.91 -10.50
N ASN A 111 7.94 -16.80 -11.76
CA ASN A 111 8.71 -17.18 -12.94
C ASN A 111 9.56 -16.03 -13.53
N ASN A 112 9.36 -14.79 -13.11
CA ASN A 112 10.06 -13.62 -13.64
C ASN A 112 10.88 -12.93 -12.52
N PRO A 113 12.24 -12.98 -12.57
CA PRO A 113 13.09 -12.41 -11.54
C PRO A 113 12.87 -10.91 -11.27
N THR A 114 12.52 -10.14 -12.31
CA THR A 114 12.24 -8.70 -12.17
C THR A 114 10.93 -8.48 -11.41
N LEU A 115 9.86 -9.18 -11.81
CA LEU A 115 8.58 -9.10 -11.09
C LEU A 115 8.75 -9.55 -9.63
N ARG A 116 9.50 -10.63 -9.40
CA ARG A 116 9.74 -11.15 -8.05
C ARG A 116 10.49 -10.16 -7.16
N LYS A 117 11.43 -9.40 -7.73
CA LYS A 117 12.18 -8.36 -7.02
C LYS A 117 11.30 -7.15 -6.70
N CYS A 118 10.44 -6.73 -7.62
CA CYS A 118 9.70 -5.48 -7.52
C CYS A 118 8.36 -5.64 -6.77
N ILE A 119 7.61 -6.73 -7.02
CA ILE A 119 6.37 -7.02 -6.30
C ILE A 119 6.76 -7.68 -4.97
N ALA A 120 6.90 -6.84 -3.93
CA ALA A 120 7.36 -7.24 -2.61
C ALA A 120 6.29 -7.99 -1.80
N GLY A 121 5.03 -7.84 -2.16
CA GLY A 121 3.90 -8.45 -1.47
C GLY A 121 2.58 -8.10 -2.13
N TRP A 122 1.51 -8.44 -1.45
CA TRP A 122 0.14 -8.27 -1.88
C TRP A 122 -0.58 -7.31 -0.94
N HIS A 123 -1.41 -6.42 -1.49
CA HIS A 123 -2.39 -5.70 -0.73
C HIS A 123 -3.78 -6.07 -1.28
N VAL A 124 -4.63 -6.61 -0.45
CA VAL A 124 -6.02 -6.94 -0.78
C VAL A 124 -6.90 -5.93 -0.07
N GLU A 125 -7.43 -4.97 -0.82
CA GLU A 125 -8.27 -3.90 -0.32
C GLU A 125 -9.73 -4.19 -0.65
N GLY A 126 -10.40 -4.82 0.28
CA GLY A 126 -11.78 -5.33 0.10
C GLY A 126 -11.82 -6.74 -0.51
N PRO A 127 -13.02 -7.23 -0.81
CA PRO A 127 -14.33 -6.59 -0.84
C PRO A 127 -15.03 -6.45 0.52
N PHE A 128 -14.36 -6.68 1.60
CA PHE A 128 -14.88 -6.72 2.97
C PHE A 128 -14.98 -5.32 3.60
N LEU A 129 -15.44 -4.32 2.83
CA LEU A 129 -15.47 -2.91 3.19
C LEU A 129 -16.89 -2.44 3.53
N SER A 130 -17.00 -1.27 4.14
CA SER A 130 -18.29 -0.64 4.41
C SER A 130 -19.03 -0.30 3.11
N LYS A 131 -20.34 -0.56 3.08
CA LYS A 131 -21.21 -0.14 1.98
C LYS A 131 -21.74 1.27 2.14
N GLU A 132 -21.45 1.90 3.29
CA GLU A 132 -21.98 3.22 3.59
C GLU A 132 -21.42 4.28 2.63
N PRO A 133 -22.26 5.18 2.13
CA PRO A 133 -21.82 6.29 1.26
C PRO A 133 -20.71 7.12 1.92
N GLY A 134 -19.64 7.38 1.17
CA GLY A 134 -18.45 8.07 1.64
C GLY A 134 -17.40 7.12 2.22
N TYR A 135 -17.78 6.10 2.99
CA TYR A 135 -16.84 5.11 3.52
C TYR A 135 -16.44 4.05 2.47
N CYS A 136 -17.32 3.70 1.55
CA CYS A 136 -16.97 2.83 0.43
C CYS A 136 -15.91 3.44 -0.52
N GLY A 137 -15.71 4.76 -0.50
CA GLY A 137 -14.74 5.43 -1.38
C GLY A 137 -15.01 5.15 -2.86
N ALA A 138 -13.96 4.87 -3.61
CA ALA A 138 -14.00 4.52 -5.03
C ALA A 138 -14.29 3.01 -5.30
N HIS A 139 -14.76 2.26 -4.31
CA HIS A 139 -15.11 0.86 -4.49
C HIS A 139 -16.59 0.70 -4.87
N ASP A 140 -16.87 -0.27 -5.74
CA ASP A 140 -18.23 -0.65 -6.10
C ASP A 140 -18.90 -1.39 -4.92
N SER A 141 -19.86 -0.74 -4.29
CA SER A 141 -20.58 -1.33 -3.14
C SER A 141 -21.40 -2.57 -3.48
N SER A 142 -21.72 -2.79 -4.77
CA SER A 142 -22.47 -3.96 -5.22
C SER A 142 -21.71 -5.28 -5.11
N VAL A 143 -20.37 -5.21 -5.13
CA VAL A 143 -19.49 -6.39 -5.01
C VAL A 143 -18.96 -6.60 -3.59
N MET A 144 -19.30 -5.73 -2.66
CA MET A 144 -18.90 -5.88 -1.26
C MET A 144 -19.64 -7.00 -0.57
N GLU A 145 -18.90 -7.83 0.11
CA GLU A 145 -19.38 -9.02 0.82
C GLU A 145 -18.78 -9.12 2.23
N ASP A 146 -19.37 -9.96 3.06
CA ASP A 146 -18.85 -10.18 4.40
C ASP A 146 -17.68 -11.16 4.40
N PRO A 147 -16.63 -10.88 5.19
CA PRO A 147 -15.54 -11.81 5.37
C PRO A 147 -15.99 -13.03 6.20
N ASN A 148 -15.26 -14.11 6.05
CA ASN A 148 -15.31 -15.27 6.94
C ASN A 148 -13.96 -15.99 6.93
N PRO A 149 -13.64 -16.85 7.92
CA PRO A 149 -12.38 -17.56 8.00
C PRO A 149 -12.06 -18.42 6.76
N GLU A 150 -13.05 -19.02 6.11
CA GLU A 150 -12.87 -19.87 4.92
C GLU A 150 -12.36 -19.04 3.73
N LYS A 151 -12.87 -17.83 3.55
CA LYS A 151 -12.37 -16.90 2.52
C LYS A 151 -10.91 -16.51 2.79
N ILE A 152 -10.60 -16.21 4.04
CA ILE A 152 -9.23 -15.85 4.46
C ILE A 152 -8.28 -17.04 4.27
N GLN A 153 -8.71 -18.24 4.63
CA GLN A 153 -7.96 -19.48 4.39
C GLN A 153 -7.65 -19.66 2.90
N ALA A 154 -8.64 -19.48 2.02
CA ALA A 154 -8.45 -19.60 0.59
C ALA A 154 -7.43 -18.59 0.02
N LEU A 155 -7.37 -17.37 0.58
CA LEU A 155 -6.31 -16.41 0.26
C LEU A 155 -4.95 -16.92 0.76
N GLY A 156 -4.87 -17.38 2.00
CA GLY A 156 -3.64 -17.91 2.62
C GLY A 156 -3.01 -19.03 1.82
N GLU A 157 -3.82 -19.95 1.29
CA GLU A 157 -3.36 -21.06 0.44
C GLU A 157 -2.67 -20.59 -0.86
N ILE A 158 -3.12 -19.46 -1.41
CA ILE A 158 -2.53 -18.90 -2.64
C ILE A 158 -1.26 -18.11 -2.32
N ILE A 159 -1.31 -17.19 -1.35
CA ILE A 159 -0.18 -16.30 -1.03
C ILE A 159 0.94 -17.03 -0.29
N GLN A 160 0.60 -18.08 0.48
CA GLN A 160 1.55 -18.83 1.29
C GLN A 160 2.30 -17.92 2.29
N THR A 161 3.61 -17.77 2.14
CA THR A 161 4.47 -16.93 2.98
C THR A 161 4.74 -15.54 2.39
N ASP A 162 4.09 -15.18 1.29
CA ASP A 162 4.27 -13.85 0.70
C ASP A 162 3.73 -12.77 1.66
N PRO A 163 4.48 -11.68 1.88
CA PRO A 163 3.98 -10.55 2.66
C PRO A 163 2.64 -10.06 2.13
N THR A 164 1.64 -9.98 3.01
CA THR A 164 0.29 -9.61 2.62
C THR A 164 -0.33 -8.64 3.62
N LEU A 165 -0.87 -7.55 3.09
CA LEU A 165 -1.72 -6.59 3.77
C LEU A 165 -3.17 -6.85 3.34
N LEU A 166 -4.06 -7.05 4.30
CA LEU A 166 -5.49 -7.20 4.08
C LEU A 166 -6.21 -6.01 4.69
N THR A 167 -6.90 -5.22 3.88
CA THR A 167 -7.74 -4.11 4.36
C THR A 167 -9.20 -4.52 4.40
N LEU A 168 -9.83 -4.32 5.55
CA LEU A 168 -11.25 -4.59 5.76
C LEU A 168 -11.90 -3.61 6.75
N ALA A 169 -13.23 -3.55 6.71
CA ALA A 169 -14.05 -2.80 7.66
C ALA A 169 -14.44 -3.72 8.83
N PRO A 170 -14.04 -3.40 10.06
CA PRO A 170 -14.23 -4.30 11.20
C PRO A 170 -15.69 -4.42 11.64
N GLU A 171 -16.56 -3.47 11.29
CA GLU A 171 -17.99 -3.54 11.56
C GLU A 171 -18.75 -4.54 10.68
N ARG A 172 -18.10 -5.12 9.67
CA ARG A 172 -18.74 -6.14 8.83
C ARG A 172 -18.93 -7.44 9.60
N PRO A 173 -20.07 -8.15 9.43
CA PRO A 173 -20.27 -9.46 10.04
C PRO A 173 -19.13 -10.44 9.71
N GLY A 174 -18.62 -11.16 10.72
CA GLY A 174 -17.51 -12.11 10.57
C GLY A 174 -16.11 -11.50 10.51
N SER A 175 -15.97 -10.16 10.68
CA SER A 175 -14.68 -9.50 10.60
C SER A 175 -13.75 -9.89 11.74
N MET A 176 -14.22 -10.03 12.96
CA MET A 176 -13.34 -10.34 14.10
C MET A 176 -12.68 -11.70 13.96
N GLU A 177 -13.45 -12.73 13.59
CA GLU A 177 -12.94 -14.07 13.33
C GLU A 177 -11.99 -14.09 12.12
N SER A 178 -12.30 -13.29 11.10
CA SER A 178 -11.47 -13.16 9.90
C SER A 178 -10.15 -12.45 10.19
N ILE A 179 -10.15 -11.39 11.00
CA ILE A 179 -8.94 -10.69 11.47
C ILE A 179 -8.03 -11.65 12.23
N LEU A 180 -8.59 -12.36 13.20
CA LEU A 180 -7.85 -13.35 13.99
C LEU A 180 -7.22 -14.42 13.08
N HIS A 181 -8.01 -14.97 12.16
CA HIS A 181 -7.54 -16.01 11.25
C HIS A 181 -6.45 -15.50 10.29
N ALA A 182 -6.63 -14.30 9.71
CA ALA A 182 -5.62 -13.67 8.85
C ALA A 182 -4.29 -13.44 9.59
N SER A 183 -4.36 -12.98 10.83
CA SER A 183 -3.21 -12.77 11.70
C SER A 183 -2.47 -14.09 11.98
N GLN A 184 -3.19 -15.17 12.26
CA GLN A 184 -2.64 -16.51 12.48
C GLN A 184 -1.94 -17.07 11.22
N LEU A 185 -2.42 -16.71 10.03
CA LEU A 185 -1.79 -17.04 8.75
C LEU A 185 -0.61 -16.12 8.40
N GLY A 186 -0.25 -15.17 9.28
CA GLY A 186 0.87 -14.24 9.08
C GLY A 186 0.58 -13.02 8.21
N MET A 187 -0.67 -12.80 7.81
CA MET A 187 -1.06 -11.57 7.13
C MET A 187 -1.06 -10.41 8.12
N ARG A 188 -0.81 -9.20 7.61
CA ARG A 188 -1.08 -7.96 8.36
C ARG A 188 -2.47 -7.47 8.01
N VAL A 189 -3.28 -7.21 9.04
CA VAL A 189 -4.62 -6.69 8.84
C VAL A 189 -4.65 -5.21 9.15
N SER A 190 -5.18 -4.45 8.20
CA SER A 190 -5.40 -3.01 8.28
C SER A 190 -6.89 -2.72 8.26
N VAL A 191 -7.32 -1.84 9.14
CA VAL A 191 -8.70 -1.34 9.13
C VAL A 191 -8.77 -0.19 8.13
N GLY A 192 -9.83 -0.12 7.35
CA GLY A 192 -10.04 0.95 6.39
C GLY A 192 -11.39 0.86 5.69
N HIS A 193 -11.81 1.92 5.02
CA HIS A 193 -13.13 1.98 4.37
C HIS A 193 -14.26 1.60 5.35
N THR A 194 -14.30 2.25 6.50
CA THR A 194 -15.10 1.86 7.66
C THR A 194 -15.72 3.05 8.35
N ASN A 195 -16.85 2.85 9.00
CA ASN A 195 -17.45 3.75 9.98
C ASN A 195 -17.45 3.16 11.40
N ALA A 196 -16.50 2.29 11.68
CA ALA A 196 -16.40 1.64 12.99
C ALA A 196 -16.37 2.64 14.13
N ASP A 197 -17.10 2.36 15.19
CA ASP A 197 -16.98 3.08 16.46
C ASP A 197 -15.74 2.65 17.25
N THR A 198 -15.45 3.34 18.34
CA THR A 198 -14.27 3.07 19.18
C THR A 198 -14.28 1.64 19.74
N ALA A 199 -15.44 1.10 20.10
CA ALA A 199 -15.56 -0.26 20.63
C ALA A 199 -15.22 -1.30 19.56
N CYS A 200 -15.70 -1.09 18.33
CA CYS A 200 -15.41 -1.94 17.19
C CYS A 200 -13.93 -1.87 16.79
N LEU A 201 -13.30 -0.68 16.78
CA LEU A 201 -11.87 -0.52 16.55
C LEU A 201 -11.03 -1.26 17.60
N SER A 202 -11.37 -1.12 18.88
CA SER A 202 -10.68 -1.82 19.97
C SER A 202 -10.84 -3.35 19.87
N ALA A 203 -12.01 -3.84 19.44
CA ALA A 203 -12.23 -5.25 19.19
C ALA A 203 -11.37 -5.76 18.02
N ALA A 204 -11.26 -4.99 16.94
CA ALA A 204 -10.42 -5.33 15.79
C ALA A 204 -8.94 -5.41 16.17
N GLU A 205 -8.44 -4.48 16.97
CA GLU A 205 -7.07 -4.51 17.51
C GLU A 205 -6.85 -5.76 18.37
N SER A 206 -7.79 -6.06 19.27
CA SER A 206 -7.73 -7.27 20.11
C SER A 206 -7.75 -8.55 19.29
N ALA A 207 -8.42 -8.57 18.14
CA ALA A 207 -8.45 -9.67 17.19
C ALA A 207 -7.15 -9.80 16.35
N GLY A 208 -6.27 -8.79 16.36
CA GLY A 208 -4.97 -8.81 15.68
C GLY A 208 -4.81 -7.84 14.50
N ALA A 209 -5.74 -6.91 14.31
CA ALA A 209 -5.54 -5.81 13.37
C ALA A 209 -4.42 -4.88 13.90
N THR A 210 -3.53 -4.45 13.01
CA THR A 210 -2.33 -3.66 13.38
C THR A 210 -2.16 -2.38 12.58
N GLY A 211 -3.00 -2.15 11.57
CA GLY A 211 -2.86 -1.00 10.69
C GLY A 211 -4.17 -0.26 10.42
N PHE A 212 -4.04 0.97 9.97
CA PHE A 212 -5.12 1.77 9.41
C PHE A 212 -4.73 2.27 8.01
N THR A 213 -5.56 1.97 7.02
CA THR A 213 -5.31 2.27 5.61
C THR A 213 -5.67 3.72 5.31
N HIS A 214 -4.74 4.48 4.69
CA HIS A 214 -4.87 5.86 4.17
C HIS A 214 -5.79 6.78 4.99
N LEU A 215 -5.44 6.99 6.27
CA LEU A 215 -6.21 7.83 7.20
C LEU A 215 -6.49 9.23 6.62
N GLY A 216 -7.74 9.64 6.72
CA GLY A 216 -8.25 10.88 6.12
C GLY A 216 -8.91 10.68 4.76
N ASN A 217 -8.85 9.45 4.20
CA ASN A 217 -9.54 9.05 2.98
C ASN A 217 -10.63 8.01 3.30
N ALA A 218 -11.46 7.71 2.29
CA ALA A 218 -12.59 6.81 2.44
C ALA A 218 -13.47 7.17 3.66
N CYS A 219 -13.82 8.45 3.76
CA CYS A 219 -14.79 8.97 4.71
C CYS A 219 -15.59 10.10 4.05
N PRO A 220 -16.83 10.37 4.52
CA PRO A 220 -17.63 11.48 4.02
C PRO A 220 -16.93 12.84 4.16
N GLN A 221 -17.17 13.76 3.25
CA GLN A 221 -16.66 15.13 3.36
C GLN A 221 -17.25 15.90 4.55
N LYS A 222 -18.44 15.51 5.01
CA LYS A 222 -19.09 16.05 6.20
C LYS A 222 -19.08 14.99 7.27
N LEU A 223 -18.32 15.23 8.32
CA LEU A 223 -18.21 14.36 9.49
C LEU A 223 -18.81 15.03 10.72
N ASP A 224 -19.21 14.23 11.72
CA ASP A 224 -19.56 14.78 13.03
C ASP A 224 -18.35 15.52 13.61
N ARG A 225 -18.63 16.68 14.25
CA ARG A 225 -17.56 17.57 14.75
C ARG A 225 -16.81 17.02 15.95
N HIS A 226 -17.39 16.07 16.68
CA HIS A 226 -16.87 15.55 17.94
C HIS A 226 -16.59 14.06 17.89
N ASP A 227 -17.39 13.29 17.15
CA ASP A 227 -17.27 11.84 17.04
C ASP A 227 -17.21 11.42 15.56
N ASN A 228 -16.02 11.24 15.06
CA ASN A 228 -15.79 10.80 13.69
C ASN A 228 -14.61 9.83 13.61
N LEU A 229 -14.55 9.09 12.50
CA LEU A 229 -13.54 8.05 12.29
C LEU A 229 -12.10 8.54 12.51
N ILE A 230 -11.77 9.76 12.07
CA ILE A 230 -10.39 10.29 12.19
C ILE A 230 -10.03 10.43 13.67
N PHE A 231 -10.92 10.98 14.48
CA PHE A 231 -10.68 11.15 15.93
C PHE A 231 -10.67 9.83 16.68
N ARG A 232 -11.56 8.90 16.33
CA ARG A 232 -11.60 7.55 16.91
C ARG A 232 -10.30 6.80 16.66
N VAL A 233 -9.76 6.86 15.44
CA VAL A 233 -8.49 6.21 15.07
C VAL A 233 -7.31 6.86 15.81
N LEU A 234 -7.29 8.18 15.93
CA LEU A 234 -6.24 8.90 16.65
C LEU A 234 -6.28 8.61 18.16
N ASP A 235 -7.48 8.41 18.74
CA ASP A 235 -7.68 8.09 20.15
C ASP A 235 -7.23 6.64 20.47
N CYS A 236 -7.46 5.69 19.58
CA CYS A 236 -7.01 4.30 19.75
C CYS A 236 -5.48 4.12 19.75
N GLY A 237 -4.72 4.96 19.09
CA GLY A 237 -3.28 5.24 19.31
C GLY A 237 -2.24 4.19 18.89
N SER A 238 -2.57 2.96 18.49
CA SER A 238 -1.57 1.91 18.25
C SER A 238 -1.44 1.43 16.80
N TRP A 239 -2.11 2.08 15.87
CA TRP A 239 -2.14 1.69 14.46
C TRP A 239 -0.87 2.07 13.70
N MET A 240 -0.39 1.15 12.86
CA MET A 240 0.47 1.52 11.72
C MET A 240 -0.38 2.25 10.69
N THR A 241 -0.30 3.56 10.65
CA THR A 241 -1.21 4.42 9.90
C THR A 241 -0.64 4.77 8.52
N GLY A 242 -1.35 4.38 7.47
CA GLY A 242 -1.06 4.80 6.10
C GLY A 242 -1.51 6.23 5.84
N ILE A 243 -0.72 7.00 5.11
CA ILE A 243 -1.04 8.36 4.68
C ILE A 243 -0.67 8.51 3.20
N ILE A 244 -1.55 9.13 2.42
CA ILE A 244 -1.28 9.55 1.03
C ILE A 244 -0.83 11.02 1.06
N PRO A 245 0.48 11.32 0.95
CA PRO A 245 1.04 12.65 1.26
C PRO A 245 1.10 13.59 0.04
N ASP A 246 0.19 13.46 -0.91
CA ASP A 246 0.20 14.21 -2.18
C ASP A 246 -0.36 15.64 -2.09
N GLY A 247 -0.89 16.03 -0.94
CA GLY A 247 -1.52 17.33 -0.72
C GLY A 247 -2.94 17.45 -1.32
N VAL A 248 -3.44 16.39 -1.95
CA VAL A 248 -4.80 16.28 -2.51
C VAL A 248 -5.66 15.40 -1.60
N HIS A 249 -5.23 14.16 -1.37
CA HIS A 249 -5.93 13.19 -0.51
C HIS A 249 -5.86 13.59 0.97
N VAL A 250 -4.75 14.15 1.40
CA VAL A 250 -4.60 14.71 2.75
C VAL A 250 -4.09 16.13 2.63
N SER A 251 -4.88 17.09 3.14
CA SER A 251 -4.48 18.50 3.11
C SER A 251 -3.18 18.73 3.91
N PRO A 252 -2.35 19.74 3.54
CA PRO A 252 -1.15 20.06 4.30
C PRO A 252 -1.40 20.36 5.78
N ALA A 253 -2.59 20.85 6.14
CA ALA A 253 -2.97 21.10 7.52
C ALA A 253 -3.19 19.76 8.27
N LEU A 254 -4.00 18.86 7.71
CA LEU A 254 -4.26 17.55 8.30
C LEU A 254 -2.95 16.73 8.39
N PHE A 255 -2.13 16.74 7.34
CA PHE A 255 -0.82 16.09 7.35
C PHE A 255 0.04 16.52 8.54
N ARG A 256 0.15 17.83 8.80
CA ARG A 256 0.90 18.35 9.95
C ARG A 256 0.30 17.96 11.30
N ILE A 257 -1.02 17.84 11.38
CA ILE A 257 -1.71 17.40 12.60
C ILE A 257 -1.43 15.93 12.87
N LEU A 258 -1.57 15.07 11.86
CA LEU A 258 -1.27 13.64 11.95
C LEU A 258 0.17 13.42 12.43
N HIS A 259 1.15 14.17 11.89
CA HIS A 259 2.56 14.08 12.31
C HIS A 259 2.85 14.58 13.73
N LYS A 260 1.98 15.38 14.30
CA LYS A 260 2.09 15.80 15.71
C LYS A 260 1.50 14.79 16.68
N LEU A 261 0.50 14.04 16.23
CA LEU A 261 -0.28 13.14 17.08
C LEU A 261 0.18 11.68 16.97
N ILE A 262 0.61 11.25 15.79
CA ILE A 262 1.02 9.87 15.54
C ILE A 262 2.56 9.79 15.60
N PRO A 263 3.14 8.88 16.38
CA PRO A 263 4.58 8.64 16.39
C PRO A 263 5.09 8.28 14.99
N LEU A 264 6.24 8.82 14.58
CA LEU A 264 6.79 8.61 13.22
C LEU A 264 7.03 7.13 12.88
N ASN A 265 7.31 6.30 13.87
CA ASN A 265 7.48 4.86 13.69
C ASN A 265 6.14 4.10 13.54
N GLN A 266 5.02 4.79 13.62
CA GLN A 266 3.68 4.28 13.37
C GLN A 266 3.05 4.89 12.11
N ILE A 267 3.82 5.64 11.31
CA ILE A 267 3.37 6.19 10.03
C ILE A 267 4.10 5.48 8.89
N TYR A 268 3.36 5.10 7.86
CA TYR A 268 3.92 4.80 6.56
C TYR A 268 3.26 5.65 5.47
N TYR A 269 4.02 5.95 4.43
CA TYR A 269 3.52 6.68 3.27
C TYR A 269 3.24 5.71 2.14
N THR A 270 2.15 5.95 1.45
CA THR A 270 1.76 5.19 0.27
C THR A 270 1.20 6.12 -0.79
N THR A 271 1.27 5.73 -2.04
CA THR A 271 0.70 6.56 -3.12
C THR A 271 -0.76 6.28 -3.36
N ASP A 272 -1.20 5.04 -3.09
CA ASP A 272 -2.50 4.53 -3.54
C ASP A 272 -2.69 4.74 -5.05
N ALA A 273 -1.58 4.70 -5.79
CA ALA A 273 -1.52 5.02 -7.20
C ALA A 273 -2.42 4.09 -8.02
N MET A 274 -3.08 4.67 -9.00
CA MET A 274 -3.88 3.95 -9.98
C MET A 274 -3.28 4.13 -11.39
N SER A 275 -3.90 3.57 -12.41
CA SER A 275 -3.35 3.52 -13.78
C SER A 275 -2.98 4.89 -14.37
N ALA A 276 -3.60 5.98 -13.95
CA ALA A 276 -3.26 7.33 -14.42
C ALA A 276 -1.91 7.84 -13.88
N ALA A 277 -1.47 7.34 -12.72
CA ALA A 277 -0.20 7.76 -12.13
C ALA A 277 0.97 7.40 -13.06
N GLY A 278 1.88 8.35 -13.29
CA GLY A 278 3.02 8.17 -14.19
C GLY A 278 2.67 8.00 -15.67
N ALA A 279 1.41 8.23 -16.06
CA ALA A 279 0.94 8.17 -17.44
C ALA A 279 0.75 9.57 -18.05
N THR A 280 0.60 9.64 -19.36
CA THR A 280 0.23 10.90 -20.05
C THR A 280 -1.19 11.31 -19.67
N PRO A 281 -1.52 12.63 -19.67
CA PRO A 281 -2.89 13.07 -19.42
C PRO A 281 -3.90 12.37 -20.34
N GLY A 282 -5.00 11.86 -19.78
CA GLY A 282 -6.00 11.09 -20.53
C GLY A 282 -7.08 10.53 -19.61
N ARG A 283 -7.93 9.68 -20.17
CA ARG A 283 -8.96 8.94 -19.42
C ARG A 283 -8.41 7.59 -19.00
N TYR A 284 -8.57 7.26 -17.75
CA TYR A 284 -8.08 6.01 -17.17
C TYR A 284 -9.18 5.33 -16.37
N THR A 285 -8.90 4.12 -15.92
CA THR A 285 -9.84 3.35 -15.10
C THR A 285 -9.14 2.78 -13.87
N ILE A 286 -9.91 2.65 -12.81
CA ILE A 286 -9.61 1.75 -11.71
C ILE A 286 -10.75 0.74 -11.63
N GLY A 287 -10.46 -0.51 -11.99
CA GLY A 287 -11.51 -1.51 -12.17
C GLY A 287 -12.55 -1.10 -13.23
N ASN A 288 -13.78 -0.83 -12.80
CA ASN A 288 -14.89 -0.41 -13.66
C ASN A 288 -15.16 1.11 -13.59
N ILE A 289 -14.43 1.86 -12.80
CA ILE A 289 -14.64 3.30 -12.60
C ILE A 289 -13.72 4.07 -13.55
N GLU A 290 -14.29 4.96 -14.34
CA GLU A 290 -13.54 5.91 -15.19
C GLU A 290 -13.18 7.16 -14.38
N VAL A 291 -11.92 7.61 -14.53
CA VAL A 291 -11.33 8.76 -13.87
C VAL A 291 -10.53 9.60 -14.85
#